data_d7d50e121781c3a260043aed2c8da23b
#
_entry.id   d7d50e121781c3a260043aed2c8da23b
#
_cell.length_a   1.000
_cell.length_b   1.000
_cell.length_c   1.000
_cell.angle_alpha   90.00
_cell.angle_beta   90.00
_cell.angle_gamma   90.00
#
_symmetry.space_group_name_H-M   'P 1'
#
loop_
_entity.id
_entity.type
_entity.pdbx_description
1 polymer ?
#
loop_
_entity_poly.entity_id
_entity_poly.type
_entity_poly.pdbx_seq_one_letter_code
_entity_poly.pdbx_strand_id
1 'polypeptide(L)'
;MGNRVLKSPIKKFNEHLTEEQAAAKKVINSKTLTILNGRAGTGKTHLAVCYALEQLNLFKVKQSDIQRIVITRATVMRKDHNNGFLPGDIQEKFNPWLQPIYDNMLQFLDHGKEDLDALMKDGTIEIVPLSFLQGRTFVNSIIVVDK
;
A
#
# COMPACT_ATOMS: atom_id res chain seq x y z
N MET A 1 16.02 16.12 14.04
CA MET A 1 14.63 16.57 14.08
C MET A 1 13.67 15.85 13.12
N GLY A 2 14.14 15.05 12.18
CA GLY A 2 13.29 14.34 11.20
C GLY A 2 12.43 13.19 11.74
N ASN A 3 12.65 12.72 12.94
CA ASN A 3 12.04 11.49 13.45
C ASN A 3 10.66 11.63 14.10
N ARG A 4 10.12 12.84 14.22
CA ARG A 4 8.85 13.05 14.94
C ARG A 4 7.60 12.78 14.11
N VAL A 5 7.76 12.59 12.80
CA VAL A 5 6.63 12.41 11.87
C VAL A 5 6.39 10.94 11.54
N LEU A 6 7.42 10.10 11.69
CA LEU A 6 7.24 8.67 11.48
C LEU A 6 6.45 8.07 12.64
N LYS A 7 5.38 7.38 12.30
CA LYS A 7 4.58 6.63 13.26
C LYS A 7 5.43 5.54 13.92
N SER A 8 5.19 5.28 15.19
CA SER A 8 5.95 4.29 15.98
C SER A 8 6.05 2.92 15.29
N PRO A 9 4.98 2.35 14.70
CA PRO A 9 5.07 1.08 13.99
C PRO A 9 5.99 1.13 12.77
N ILE A 10 5.99 2.22 12.00
CA ILE A 10 6.86 2.40 10.84
C ILE A 10 8.32 2.47 11.27
N LYS A 11 8.61 3.24 12.30
CA LYS A 11 9.95 3.36 12.85
C LYS A 11 10.47 2.01 13.35
N LYS A 12 9.67 1.30 14.13
CA LYS A 12 9.99 -0.03 14.64
C LYS A 12 10.30 -1.03 13.52
N PHE A 13 9.49 -1.03 12.45
CA PHE A 13 9.74 -1.89 11.31
C PHE A 13 11.08 -1.56 10.64
N ASN A 14 11.36 -0.28 10.39
CA ASN A 14 12.60 0.16 9.76
C ASN A 14 13.86 -0.17 10.59
N GLU A 15 13.76 -0.20 11.89
CA GLU A 15 14.85 -0.58 12.79
C GLU A 15 15.20 -2.08 12.75
N HIS A 16 14.28 -2.92 12.25
CA HIS A 16 14.41 -4.38 12.24
C HIS A 16 14.47 -4.97 10.82
N LEU A 17 14.82 -4.17 9.81
CA LEU A 17 14.98 -4.67 8.44
C LEU A 17 16.16 -5.64 8.35
N THR A 18 15.97 -6.73 7.60
CA THR A 18 17.09 -7.55 7.18
C THR A 18 17.99 -6.79 6.21
N GLU A 19 19.21 -7.28 5.98
CA GLU A 19 20.13 -6.66 5.02
C GLU A 19 19.51 -6.58 3.60
N GLU A 20 18.84 -7.63 3.17
CA GLU A 20 18.16 -7.68 1.88
C GLU A 20 16.99 -6.68 1.80
N GLN A 21 16.20 -6.58 2.85
CA GLN A 21 15.11 -5.60 2.93
C GLN A 21 15.64 -4.16 2.93
N ALA A 22 16.71 -3.89 3.65
CA ALA A 22 17.35 -2.58 3.67
C ALA A 22 17.91 -2.20 2.29
N ALA A 23 18.54 -3.15 1.60
CA ALA A 23 19.03 -2.96 0.23
C ALA A 23 17.85 -2.69 -0.74
N ALA A 24 16.78 -3.47 -0.66
CA ALA A 24 15.57 -3.27 -1.45
C ALA A 24 14.96 -1.88 -1.20
N LYS A 25 14.88 -1.44 0.04
CA LYS A 25 14.38 -0.11 0.40
C LYS A 25 15.20 1.03 -0.22
N LYS A 26 16.51 0.89 -0.28
CA LYS A 26 17.39 1.86 -0.95
C LYS A 26 17.08 1.95 -2.44
N VAL A 27 16.84 0.81 -3.10
CA VAL A 27 16.47 0.78 -4.52
C VAL A 27 15.12 1.44 -4.74
N ILE A 28 14.11 1.12 -3.95
CA ILE A 28 12.79 1.74 -4.01
C ILE A 28 12.91 3.26 -3.91
N ASN A 29 13.69 3.74 -2.96
CA ASN A 29 13.87 5.17 -2.72
C ASN A 29 14.60 5.90 -3.87
N SER A 30 15.40 5.21 -4.66
CA SER A 30 16.22 5.78 -5.73
C SER A 30 15.63 5.63 -7.12
N LYS A 31 14.59 4.85 -7.32
CA LYS A 31 14.02 4.50 -8.63
C LYS A 31 12.53 4.83 -8.72
N THR A 32 12.13 5.25 -9.91
CA THR A 32 10.73 5.51 -10.21
C THR A 32 9.91 4.22 -10.30
N LEU A 33 10.48 3.15 -10.81
CA LEU A 33 9.88 1.83 -10.91
C LEU A 33 10.78 0.79 -10.26
N THR A 34 10.23 0.01 -9.36
CA THR A 34 10.93 -1.08 -8.68
C THR A 34 10.07 -2.34 -8.69
N ILE A 35 10.68 -3.45 -9.04
CA ILE A 35 10.05 -4.78 -8.96
C ILE A 35 10.71 -5.54 -7.80
N LEU A 36 9.90 -5.91 -6.81
CA LEU A 36 10.33 -6.73 -5.69
C LEU A 36 10.02 -8.20 -5.99
N ASN A 37 11.05 -8.99 -6.18
CA ASN A 37 10.93 -10.43 -6.40
C ASN A 37 11.57 -11.20 -5.24
N GLY A 38 10.92 -12.28 -4.82
CA GLY A 38 11.41 -13.12 -3.73
C GLY A 38 10.36 -14.15 -3.31
N ARG A 39 10.76 -15.06 -2.45
CA ARG A 39 9.87 -16.10 -1.91
C ARG A 39 8.72 -15.49 -1.13
N ALA A 40 7.60 -16.22 -1.05
CA ALA A 40 6.48 -15.84 -0.19
C ALA A 40 6.94 -15.73 1.28
N GLY A 41 6.36 -14.76 2.01
CA GLY A 41 6.68 -14.54 3.42
C GLY A 41 7.99 -13.78 3.69
N THR A 42 8.64 -13.21 2.67
CA THR A 42 9.87 -12.41 2.84
C THR A 42 9.62 -10.93 3.15
N GLY A 43 8.34 -10.53 3.25
CA GLY A 43 7.97 -9.16 3.62
C GLY A 43 7.93 -8.16 2.47
N LYS A 44 7.80 -8.59 1.22
CA LYS A 44 7.76 -7.70 0.04
C LYS A 44 6.64 -6.67 0.12
N THR A 45 5.41 -7.14 0.31
CA THR A 45 4.23 -6.28 0.43
C THR A 45 4.34 -5.37 1.64
N HIS A 46 4.79 -5.92 2.74
CA HIS A 46 5.00 -5.19 4.00
C HIS A 46 5.99 -4.04 3.83
N LEU A 47 7.11 -4.31 3.15
CA LEU A 47 8.13 -3.30 2.85
C LEU A 47 7.60 -2.19 1.94
N ALA A 48 6.87 -2.55 0.88
CA ALA A 48 6.29 -1.60 -0.07
C ALA A 48 5.25 -0.70 0.60
N VAL A 49 4.36 -1.28 1.40
CA VAL A 49 3.32 -0.54 2.14
C VAL A 49 3.94 0.37 3.18
N CYS A 50 4.92 -0.11 3.94
CA CYS A 50 5.63 0.70 4.92
C CYS A 50 6.32 1.91 4.28
N TYR A 51 7.03 1.69 3.18
CA TYR A 51 7.67 2.77 2.41
C TYR A 51 6.66 3.81 1.94
N ALA A 52 5.53 3.38 1.38
CA ALA A 52 4.51 4.29 0.90
C ALA A 52 3.92 5.16 2.02
N LEU A 53 3.62 4.57 3.17
CA LEU A 53 3.13 5.30 4.36
C LEU A 53 4.19 6.25 4.92
N GLU A 54 5.46 5.86 4.89
CA GLU A 54 6.58 6.72 5.27
C GLU A 54 6.63 7.97 4.40
N GLN A 55 6.46 7.84 3.08
CA GLN A 55 6.44 8.96 2.16
C GLN A 55 5.26 9.91 2.43
N LEU A 56 4.09 9.41 2.77
CA LEU A 56 2.97 10.27 3.20
C LEU A 56 3.29 11.05 4.46
N ASN A 57 3.96 10.44 5.43
CA ASN A 57 4.38 11.15 6.63
C ASN A 57 5.43 12.23 6.34
N LEU A 58 6.37 11.95 5.44
CA LEU A 58 7.37 12.92 4.99
C LEU A 58 6.76 14.10 4.21
N PHE A 59 5.67 13.87 3.49
CA PHE A 59 4.92 14.94 2.84
C PHE A 59 4.43 16.01 3.83
N LYS A 60 3.96 15.58 4.99
CA LYS A 60 3.48 16.49 6.04
C LYS A 60 4.55 17.47 6.54
N VAL A 61 5.82 17.13 6.40
CA VAL A 61 6.97 17.98 6.75
C VAL A 61 7.71 18.50 5.52
N LYS A 62 7.10 18.45 4.36
CA LYS A 62 7.64 18.93 3.07
C LYS A 62 8.96 18.26 2.66
N GLN A 63 9.15 17.00 3.03
CA GLN A 63 10.30 16.19 2.64
C GLN A 63 9.96 15.13 1.57
N SER A 64 8.75 15.11 1.10
CA SER A 64 8.27 14.25 0.01
C SER A 64 7.15 14.95 -0.75
N ASP A 65 7.04 14.68 -2.05
CA ASP A 65 5.94 15.15 -2.90
C ASP A 65 4.77 14.17 -2.96
N ILE A 66 4.89 13.03 -2.31
CA ILE A 66 3.87 11.98 -2.35
C ILE A 66 2.68 12.34 -1.47
N GLN A 67 1.55 12.54 -2.11
CA GLN A 67 0.28 12.94 -1.48
C GLN A 67 -0.73 11.83 -1.41
N ARG A 68 -0.54 10.75 -2.19
CA ARG A 68 -1.52 9.68 -2.35
C ARG A 68 -0.84 8.33 -2.52
N ILE A 69 -1.48 7.31 -1.98
CA ILE A 69 -1.12 5.91 -2.18
C ILE A 69 -2.27 5.20 -2.88
N VAL A 70 -1.96 4.49 -3.95
CA VAL A 70 -2.88 3.59 -4.64
C VAL A 70 -2.33 2.18 -4.52
N ILE A 71 -3.11 1.29 -3.92
CA ILE A 71 -2.73 -0.11 -3.78
C ILE A 71 -3.70 -0.95 -4.59
N THR A 72 -3.17 -1.81 -5.40
CA THR A 72 -3.95 -2.74 -6.19
C THR A 72 -3.38 -4.15 -6.10
N ARG A 73 -4.24 -5.12 -6.30
CA ARG A 73 -3.88 -6.52 -6.41
C ARG A 73 -4.42 -7.07 -7.72
N ALA A 74 -3.60 -7.85 -8.42
CA ALA A 74 -4.06 -8.56 -9.60
C ALA A 74 -5.10 -9.59 -9.18
N THR A 75 -6.33 -9.39 -9.62
CA THR A 75 -7.41 -10.37 -9.44
C THR A 75 -7.39 -11.32 -10.63
N VAL A 76 -7.06 -12.58 -10.40
CA VAL A 76 -7.36 -13.62 -11.38
C VAL A 76 -8.84 -13.92 -11.24
N MET A 77 -9.64 -13.40 -12.14
CA MET A 77 -11.02 -13.87 -12.28
C MET A 77 -10.94 -15.33 -12.70
N ARG A 78 -11.22 -16.25 -11.78
CA ARG A 78 -11.50 -17.63 -12.17
C ARG A 78 -12.73 -17.61 -13.07
N LYS A 79 -12.58 -18.11 -14.28
CA LYS A 79 -13.67 -18.20 -15.28
C LYS A 79 -14.86 -19.03 -14.80
N ASP A 80 -14.75 -19.70 -13.66
CA ASP A 80 -15.74 -20.66 -13.17
C ASP A 80 -16.83 -20.05 -12.28
N HIS A 81 -16.79 -18.79 -12.00
CA HIS A 81 -17.87 -18.11 -11.29
C HIS A 81 -18.54 -17.08 -12.20
N ASN A 82 -19.47 -17.57 -13.01
CA ASN A 82 -20.60 -16.78 -13.51
C ASN A 82 -21.45 -16.32 -12.32
N ASN A 83 -20.86 -15.60 -11.40
CA ASN A 83 -21.60 -14.88 -10.41
C ASN A 83 -22.16 -13.64 -11.12
N GLY A 84 -23.36 -13.82 -11.68
CA GLY A 84 -24.16 -12.71 -12.16
C GLY A 84 -24.19 -11.59 -11.14
N PHE A 85 -24.57 -10.42 -11.57
CA PHE A 85 -24.76 -9.22 -10.75
C PHE A 85 -25.28 -9.57 -9.35
N LEU A 86 -24.38 -9.72 -8.38
CA LEU A 86 -24.75 -9.76 -6.98
C LEU A 86 -24.97 -8.31 -6.52
N PRO A 87 -26.12 -7.99 -5.91
CA PRO A 87 -26.33 -6.69 -5.32
C PRO A 87 -25.33 -6.49 -4.19
N GLY A 88 -24.54 -5.45 -4.26
CA GLY A 88 -23.51 -5.08 -3.29
C GLY A 88 -22.53 -4.09 -3.92
N ASP A 89 -21.99 -3.21 -3.12
CA ASP A 89 -20.96 -2.28 -3.56
C ASP A 89 -19.75 -3.08 -4.11
N ILE A 90 -19.13 -2.56 -5.16
CA ILE A 90 -17.96 -3.16 -5.78
C ILE A 90 -16.87 -3.42 -4.73
N GLN A 91 -16.74 -2.56 -3.73
CA GLN A 91 -15.83 -2.73 -2.61
C GLN A 91 -16.12 -3.98 -1.76
N GLU A 92 -17.39 -4.29 -1.53
CA GLU A 92 -17.77 -5.48 -0.76
C GLU A 92 -17.43 -6.79 -1.50
N LYS A 93 -17.56 -6.79 -2.83
CA LYS A 93 -17.25 -7.97 -3.67
C LYS A 93 -15.77 -8.31 -3.73
N PHE A 94 -14.90 -7.31 -3.60
CA PHE A 94 -13.44 -7.48 -3.68
C PHE A 94 -12.75 -7.52 -2.31
N ASN A 95 -13.48 -7.25 -1.24
CA ASN A 95 -12.93 -7.16 0.11
C ASN A 95 -12.08 -8.38 0.53
N PRO A 96 -12.50 -9.65 0.29
CA PRO A 96 -11.67 -10.80 0.65
C PRO A 96 -10.31 -10.86 -0.06
N TRP A 97 -10.23 -10.37 -1.31
CA TRP A 97 -9.00 -10.34 -2.10
C TRP A 97 -8.03 -9.27 -1.62
N LEU A 98 -8.56 -8.19 -1.08
CA LEU A 98 -7.80 -7.05 -0.60
C LEU A 98 -7.46 -7.17 0.90
N GLN A 99 -8.04 -8.12 1.61
CA GLN A 99 -7.84 -8.29 3.05
C GLN A 99 -6.36 -8.36 3.47
N PRO A 100 -5.47 -9.10 2.77
CA PRO A 100 -4.05 -9.10 3.13
C PRO A 100 -3.40 -7.71 3.06
N ILE A 101 -3.86 -6.86 2.15
CA ILE A 101 -3.39 -5.48 2.03
C ILE A 101 -3.87 -4.63 3.20
N TYR A 102 -5.15 -4.74 3.55
CA TYR A 102 -5.70 -4.07 4.73
C TYR A 102 -4.94 -4.46 6.00
N ASP A 103 -4.70 -5.75 6.19
CA ASP A 103 -3.98 -6.29 7.35
C ASP A 103 -2.55 -5.74 7.44
N ASN A 104 -1.86 -5.61 6.31
CA ASN A 104 -0.55 -4.99 6.25
C ASN A 104 -0.59 -3.51 6.64
N MET A 105 -1.57 -2.76 6.14
CA MET A 105 -1.68 -1.33 6.44
C MET A 105 -2.01 -1.07 7.90
N LEU A 106 -2.91 -1.85 8.49
CA LEU A 106 -3.33 -1.70 9.89
C LEU A 106 -2.15 -1.79 10.86
N GLN A 107 -1.13 -2.59 10.54
CA GLN A 107 0.05 -2.74 11.39
C GLN A 107 0.91 -1.47 11.48
N PHE A 108 0.82 -0.58 10.50
CA PHE A 108 1.61 0.65 10.43
C PHE A 108 0.86 1.90 10.90
N LEU A 109 -0.43 1.76 11.23
CA LEU A 109 -1.28 2.87 11.65
C LEU A 109 -1.48 2.83 13.18
N ASP A 110 -1.40 3.99 13.83
CA ASP A 110 -1.47 4.07 15.30
C ASP A 110 -2.84 3.68 15.85
N HIS A 111 -3.91 4.10 15.15
CA HIS A 111 -5.30 3.82 15.52
C HIS A 111 -5.94 2.77 14.59
N GLY A 112 -5.12 2.00 13.89
CA GLY A 112 -5.56 0.88 13.08
C GLY A 112 -6.63 1.25 12.07
N LYS A 113 -7.81 0.62 12.21
CA LYS A 113 -8.91 0.77 11.26
C LYS A 113 -9.44 2.20 11.15
N GLU A 114 -9.50 2.94 12.24
CA GLU A 114 -9.97 4.32 12.23
C GLU A 114 -9.12 5.22 11.35
N ASP A 115 -7.80 5.11 11.47
CA ASP A 115 -6.86 5.86 10.63
C ASP A 115 -6.98 5.46 9.16
N LEU A 116 -7.12 4.16 8.88
CA LEU A 116 -7.25 3.65 7.51
C LEU A 116 -8.56 4.15 6.87
N ASP A 117 -9.67 4.04 7.58
CA ASP A 117 -10.98 4.49 7.08
C ASP A 117 -10.97 5.99 6.78
N ALA A 118 -10.35 6.80 7.64
CA ALA A 118 -10.22 8.25 7.43
C ALA A 118 -9.37 8.55 6.18
N LEU A 119 -8.24 7.87 5.98
CA LEU A 119 -7.36 8.05 4.84
C LEU A 119 -8.00 7.56 3.52
N MET A 120 -8.82 6.53 3.58
CA MET A 120 -9.58 6.05 2.42
C MET A 120 -10.74 7.00 2.09
N LYS A 121 -11.41 7.54 3.09
CA LYS A 121 -12.54 8.45 2.90
C LYS A 121 -12.12 9.77 2.25
N ASP A 122 -10.96 10.32 2.60
CA ASP A 122 -10.44 11.56 2.01
C ASP A 122 -9.67 11.36 0.70
N GLY A 123 -9.51 10.11 0.25
CA GLY A 123 -8.84 9.76 -0.99
C GLY A 123 -7.30 9.73 -0.92
N THR A 124 -6.72 9.88 0.26
CA THR A 124 -5.26 9.78 0.46
C THR A 124 -4.76 8.36 0.18
N ILE A 125 -5.53 7.35 0.60
CA ILE A 125 -5.28 5.95 0.29
C ILE A 125 -6.45 5.39 -0.50
N GLU A 126 -6.14 4.74 -1.60
CA GLU A 126 -7.10 4.03 -2.43
C GLU A 126 -6.66 2.58 -2.60
N ILE A 127 -7.53 1.63 -2.28
CA ILE A 127 -7.28 0.20 -2.42
C ILE A 127 -8.34 -0.35 -3.36
N VAL A 128 -7.93 -0.70 -4.58
CA VAL A 128 -8.85 -1.07 -5.66
C VAL A 128 -8.28 -2.20 -6.52
N PRO A 129 -9.13 -2.98 -7.19
CA PRO A 129 -8.70 -3.96 -8.19
C PRO A 129 -7.93 -3.30 -9.34
N LEU A 130 -7.00 -4.03 -9.94
CA LEU A 130 -6.15 -3.52 -11.02
C LEU A 130 -6.96 -2.98 -12.21
N SER A 131 -8.08 -3.60 -12.53
CA SER A 131 -8.96 -3.15 -13.63
C SER A 131 -9.51 -1.73 -13.44
N PHE A 132 -9.58 -1.24 -12.21
CA PHE A 132 -10.04 0.13 -11.92
C PHE A 132 -8.98 1.20 -12.15
N LEU A 133 -7.73 0.82 -12.40
CA LEU A 133 -6.64 1.75 -12.71
C LEU A 133 -6.55 2.09 -14.19
N GLN A 134 -7.21 1.32 -15.05
CA GLN A 134 -7.16 1.52 -16.49
C GLN A 134 -7.67 2.90 -16.89
N GLY A 135 -6.91 3.60 -17.73
CA GLY A 135 -7.27 4.93 -18.23
C GLY A 135 -7.12 6.07 -17.22
N ARG A 136 -6.61 5.81 -16.04
CA ARG A 136 -6.40 6.81 -14.98
C ARG A 136 -4.97 7.36 -15.01
N THR A 137 -4.83 8.62 -14.63
CA THR A 137 -3.55 9.30 -14.43
C THR A 137 -3.36 9.59 -12.94
N PHE A 138 -2.20 9.26 -12.41
CA PHE A 138 -1.87 9.48 -11.01
C PHE A 138 -0.73 10.50 -10.90
N VAL A 139 -0.97 11.55 -10.12
CA VAL A 139 0.00 12.61 -9.86
C VAL A 139 0.43 12.55 -8.39
N ASN A 140 1.72 12.73 -8.14
CA ASN A 140 2.30 12.72 -6.78
C ASN A 140 1.84 11.50 -5.95
N SER A 141 1.84 10.34 -6.58
CA SER A 141 1.29 9.12 -6.01
C SER A 141 2.32 8.00 -6.01
N ILE A 142 2.23 7.14 -5.01
CA ILE A 142 2.87 5.83 -5.04
C ILE A 142 1.81 4.81 -5.41
N ILE A 143 2.11 3.98 -6.40
CA ILE A 143 1.26 2.86 -6.80
C ILE A 143 1.96 1.57 -6.40
N VAL A 144 1.31 0.79 -5.56
CA VAL A 144 1.76 -0.54 -5.14
C VAL A 144 0.90 -1.58 -5.85
N VAL A 145 1.54 -2.40 -6.67
CA VAL A 145 0.88 -3.53 -7.36
C VAL A 145 1.31 -4.81 -6.68
N ASP A 146 0.41 -5.38 -5.89
CA ASP A 146 0.62 -6.67 -5.23
C ASP A 146 0.11 -7.82 -6.09
N LYS A 147 0.79 -8.94 -6.03
CA LYS A 147 0.46 -10.09 -6.86
C LYS A 147 -0.36 -11.13 -6.10
#